data_85d070190eb2c015d70c9c3f755ada55
#
_entry.id   85d070190eb2c015d70c9c3f755ada55
#
_cell.length_a   1.000
_cell.length_b   1.000
_cell.length_c   1.000
_cell.angle_alpha   90.00
_cell.angle_beta   90.00
_cell.angle_gamma   90.00
#
_symmetry.space_group_name_H-M   'P 1'
#
loop_
_entity.id
_entity.type
_entity.pdbx_description
1 polymer ?
#
loop_
_entity_poly.entity_id
_entity_poly.type
_entity_poly.pdbx_seq_one_letter_code
_entity_poly.pdbx_strand_id
1 'polypeptide(L)'
;MALIIGVMQEDWADPEVALPDYATAGAAGADLRANLRPEERAEGIVLAPMDRRIVATGLRVEIPEGYELQLRPRSGLALEHGVTLLNTPGTIDSDYRGPLGVLMVNLGQDPFRVVHGERIAQAVIAPVVHGAFDLVGALSGSGRAAGGFGSTGRA
;
A
#
# COMPACT_ATOMS: atom_id res chain seq x y z
N MET A 1 -19.78 2.13 -16.14
CA MET A 1 -19.80 0.88 -15.35
C MET A 1 -18.73 0.98 -14.30
N ALA A 2 -19.00 0.69 -13.03
CA ALA A 2 -17.98 0.72 -11.98
C ALA A 2 -16.95 -0.40 -12.21
N LEU A 3 -15.67 -0.13 -11.95
CA LEU A 3 -14.63 -1.15 -11.91
C LEU A 3 -14.84 -2.02 -10.67
N ILE A 4 -14.88 -3.33 -10.85
CA ILE A 4 -15.11 -4.27 -9.74
C ILE A 4 -13.81 -4.98 -9.42
N ILE A 5 -13.42 -4.93 -8.15
CA ILE A 5 -12.30 -5.69 -7.60
C ILE A 5 -12.88 -6.88 -6.84
N GLY A 6 -12.51 -8.09 -7.24
CA GLY A 6 -12.87 -9.30 -6.50
C GLY A 6 -12.11 -9.33 -5.17
N VAL A 7 -12.81 -9.67 -4.08
CA VAL A 7 -12.19 -9.80 -2.74
C VAL A 7 -12.61 -11.13 -2.13
N MET A 8 -11.64 -11.87 -1.62
CA MET A 8 -11.85 -13.11 -0.88
C MET A 8 -11.22 -12.98 0.51
N GLN A 9 -11.91 -13.42 1.53
CA GLN A 9 -11.34 -13.51 2.89
C GLN A 9 -10.59 -14.82 3.07
N GLU A 10 -9.51 -14.78 3.83
CA GLU A 10 -8.80 -15.96 4.30
C GLU A 10 -9.68 -16.70 5.35
N ASP A 11 -9.55 -18.04 5.44
CA ASP A 11 -10.35 -18.87 6.35
C ASP A 11 -10.21 -18.49 7.84
N TRP A 12 -9.04 -17.92 8.21
CA TRP A 12 -8.75 -17.46 9.56
C TRP A 12 -9.15 -16.00 9.81
N ALA A 13 -9.54 -15.25 8.76
CA ALA A 13 -9.88 -13.83 8.89
C ALA A 13 -11.10 -13.64 9.76
N ASP A 14 -11.11 -12.53 10.50
CA ASP A 14 -12.30 -12.10 11.23
C ASP A 14 -13.28 -11.45 10.25
N PRO A 15 -14.48 -12.02 10.07
CA PRO A 15 -15.47 -11.47 9.15
C PRO A 15 -16.06 -10.12 9.61
N GLU A 16 -15.89 -9.76 10.88
CA GLU A 16 -16.36 -8.48 11.43
C GLU A 16 -15.44 -7.31 11.02
N VAL A 17 -14.22 -7.57 10.58
CA VAL A 17 -13.33 -6.53 10.04
C VAL A 17 -13.84 -6.09 8.66
N ALA A 18 -14.23 -4.81 8.56
CA ALA A 18 -14.80 -4.27 7.33
C ALA A 18 -13.86 -4.40 6.13
N LEU A 19 -14.43 -4.73 4.97
CA LEU A 19 -13.74 -4.70 3.69
C LEU A 19 -13.23 -3.28 3.34
N PRO A 20 -12.28 -3.14 2.41
CA PRO A 20 -11.82 -1.83 1.95
C PRO A 20 -12.99 -0.96 1.48
N ASP A 21 -13.06 0.27 1.99
CA ASP A 21 -14.13 1.21 1.67
C ASP A 21 -13.61 2.64 1.59
N TYR A 22 -14.25 3.46 0.75
CA TYR A 22 -13.93 4.87 0.58
C TYR A 22 -14.62 5.71 1.65
N ALA A 23 -13.85 6.40 2.48
CA ALA A 23 -14.40 7.19 3.58
C ALA A 23 -15.29 8.37 3.12
N THR A 24 -15.08 8.87 1.90
CA THR A 24 -15.88 9.94 1.26
C THR A 24 -16.03 9.67 -0.21
N ALA A 25 -17.04 10.28 -0.85
CA ALA A 25 -17.28 10.15 -2.29
C ALA A 25 -16.11 10.65 -3.17
N GLY A 26 -15.26 11.54 -2.64
CA GLY A 26 -14.07 12.06 -3.33
C GLY A 26 -12.76 11.38 -2.93
N ALA A 27 -12.79 10.37 -2.07
CA ALA A 27 -11.59 9.67 -1.64
C ALA A 27 -10.95 8.90 -2.82
N ALA A 28 -9.64 9.03 -2.99
CA ALA A 28 -8.89 8.28 -3.99
C ALA A 28 -8.45 6.90 -3.48
N GLY A 29 -8.30 6.73 -2.18
CA GLY A 29 -7.91 5.49 -1.53
C GLY A 29 -9.02 4.91 -0.66
N ALA A 30 -9.25 3.60 -0.76
CA ALA A 30 -10.10 2.86 0.13
C ALA A 30 -9.30 2.48 1.39
N ASP A 31 -9.84 2.72 2.58
CA ASP A 31 -9.20 2.35 3.84
C ASP A 31 -9.01 0.84 3.94
N LEU A 32 -7.80 0.41 4.27
CA LEU A 32 -7.42 -0.98 4.44
C LEU A 32 -7.10 -1.24 5.92
N ARG A 33 -7.70 -2.29 6.49
CA ARG A 33 -7.61 -2.60 7.91
C ARG A 33 -6.71 -3.77 8.22
N ALA A 34 -6.10 -3.74 9.39
CA ALA A 34 -5.43 -4.89 9.98
C ALA A 34 -6.48 -5.95 10.36
N ASN A 35 -6.40 -7.12 9.75
CA ASN A 35 -7.13 -8.30 10.20
C ASN A 35 -6.07 -9.29 10.69
N LEU A 36 -5.74 -9.17 11.96
CA LEU A 36 -4.65 -9.92 12.56
C LEU A 36 -5.01 -11.40 12.72
N ARG A 37 -4.00 -12.25 12.73
CA ARG A 37 -4.20 -13.67 13.03
C ARG A 37 -4.77 -13.84 14.43
N PRO A 38 -5.55 -14.91 14.70
CA PRO A 38 -6.24 -15.11 15.97
C PRO A 38 -5.34 -14.94 17.20
N GLU A 39 -4.10 -15.43 17.13
CA GLU A 39 -3.11 -15.34 18.20
C GLU A 39 -2.57 -13.94 18.48
N GLU A 40 -2.70 -13.02 17.52
CA GLU A 40 -2.22 -11.63 17.62
C GLU A 40 -3.34 -10.62 17.95
N ARG A 41 -4.63 -11.02 17.86
CA ARG A 41 -5.76 -10.09 17.98
C ARG A 41 -5.84 -9.41 19.33
N ALA A 42 -5.59 -10.12 20.41
CA ALA A 42 -5.70 -9.61 21.77
C ALA A 42 -4.61 -8.59 22.09
N GLU A 43 -3.37 -8.90 21.72
CA GLU A 43 -2.19 -8.10 22.05
C GLU A 43 -1.87 -7.04 20.97
N GLY A 44 -2.30 -7.28 19.72
CA GLY A 44 -1.87 -6.51 18.56
C GLY A 44 -0.42 -6.81 18.17
N ILE A 45 0.10 -6.03 17.22
CA ILE A 45 1.48 -6.12 16.74
C ILE A 45 2.22 -4.85 17.17
N VAL A 46 3.33 -4.99 17.90
CA VAL A 46 4.19 -3.87 18.27
C VAL A 46 5.35 -3.74 17.27
N LEU A 47 5.50 -2.54 16.72
CA LEU A 47 6.63 -2.12 15.90
C LEU A 47 7.51 -1.19 16.74
N ALA A 48 8.66 -1.65 17.20
CA ALA A 48 9.66 -0.78 17.82
C ALA A 48 10.21 0.21 16.77
N PRO A 49 10.87 1.32 17.18
CA PRO A 49 11.57 2.20 16.25
C PRO A 49 12.50 1.41 15.31
N MET A 50 12.41 1.68 14.00
CA MET A 50 13.12 1.01 12.91
C MET A 50 12.68 -0.44 12.61
N ASP A 51 11.74 -1.01 13.35
CA ASP A 51 11.15 -2.31 13.01
C ASP A 51 10.24 -2.21 11.80
N ARG A 52 10.21 -3.31 11.04
CA ARG A 52 9.28 -3.51 9.93
C ARG A 52 8.60 -4.87 10.04
N ARG A 53 7.33 -4.91 9.62
CA ARG A 53 6.54 -6.14 9.65
C ARG A 53 5.47 -6.14 8.57
N ILE A 54 5.17 -7.30 8.02
CA ILE A 54 3.98 -7.49 7.20
C ILE A 54 2.80 -7.63 8.15
N VAL A 55 1.86 -6.68 8.08
CA VAL A 55 0.59 -6.73 8.80
C VAL A 55 -0.45 -7.35 7.89
N ALA A 56 -1.09 -8.41 8.36
CA ALA A 56 -2.09 -9.14 7.61
C ALA A 56 -3.40 -8.33 7.49
N THR A 57 -4.05 -8.44 6.34
CA THR A 57 -5.40 -7.88 6.09
C THR A 57 -6.50 -8.94 6.09
N GLY A 58 -6.12 -10.23 6.08
CA GLY A 58 -7.06 -11.32 5.94
C GLY A 58 -7.72 -11.43 4.57
N LEU A 59 -7.21 -10.72 3.58
CA LEU A 59 -7.81 -10.62 2.24
C LEU A 59 -6.89 -11.17 1.15
N ARG A 60 -7.50 -11.64 0.07
CA ARG A 60 -6.93 -11.79 -1.27
C ARG A 60 -7.75 -10.97 -2.24
N VAL A 61 -7.13 -10.47 -3.29
CA VAL A 61 -7.79 -9.61 -4.28
C VAL A 61 -7.62 -10.16 -5.69
N GLU A 62 -8.61 -9.89 -6.54
CA GLU A 62 -8.57 -10.08 -7.98
C GLU A 62 -8.80 -8.75 -8.66
N ILE A 63 -7.74 -8.24 -9.30
CA ILE A 63 -7.71 -6.95 -9.96
C ILE A 63 -7.89 -7.21 -11.46
N PRO A 64 -8.80 -6.50 -12.15
CA PRO A 64 -8.95 -6.61 -13.61
C PRO A 64 -7.65 -6.28 -14.36
N GLU A 65 -7.40 -6.98 -15.46
CA GLU A 65 -6.29 -6.69 -16.37
C GLU A 65 -6.29 -5.21 -16.80
N GLY A 66 -5.10 -4.60 -16.91
CA GLY A 66 -4.92 -3.19 -17.20
C GLY A 66 -4.99 -2.28 -15.98
N TYR A 67 -5.12 -2.85 -14.77
CA TYR A 67 -5.09 -2.11 -13.51
C TYR A 67 -4.14 -2.76 -12.51
N GLU A 68 -3.67 -1.96 -11.56
CA GLU A 68 -2.97 -2.38 -10.34
C GLU A 68 -3.70 -1.86 -9.10
N LEU A 69 -3.42 -2.45 -7.93
CA LEU A 69 -3.78 -1.90 -6.65
C LEU A 69 -2.51 -1.46 -5.94
N GLN A 70 -2.45 -0.16 -5.61
CA GLN A 70 -1.34 0.42 -4.87
C GLN A 70 -1.67 0.49 -3.38
N LEU A 71 -0.79 -0.05 -2.55
CA LEU A 71 -0.83 0.16 -1.10
C LEU A 71 -0.05 1.43 -0.76
N ARG A 72 -0.75 2.39 -0.16
CA ARG A 72 -0.18 3.68 0.25
C ARG A 72 -0.35 3.91 1.75
N PRO A 73 0.59 4.65 2.39
CA PRO A 73 0.48 4.96 3.81
C PRO A 73 -0.69 5.91 4.09
N ARG A 74 -1.10 5.95 5.36
CA ARG A 74 -2.04 6.95 5.87
C ARG A 74 -1.27 8.14 6.43
N SER A 75 -1.66 9.34 6.00
CA SER A 75 -1.00 10.58 6.42
C SER A 75 -1.02 10.82 7.93
N GLY A 76 -2.10 10.43 8.62
CA GLY A 76 -2.20 10.55 10.08
C GLY A 76 -1.15 9.69 10.79
N LEU A 77 -1.02 8.40 10.42
CA LEU A 77 -0.01 7.52 11.01
C LEU A 77 1.42 8.01 10.73
N ALA A 78 1.65 8.53 9.52
CA ALA A 78 2.95 9.06 9.15
C ALA A 78 3.31 10.32 9.96
N LEU A 79 2.37 11.25 10.11
CA LEU A 79 2.61 12.52 10.81
C LEU A 79 2.72 12.34 12.32
N GLU A 80 1.80 11.59 12.92
CA GLU A 80 1.68 11.50 14.39
C GLU A 80 2.65 10.48 15.00
N HIS A 81 2.96 9.40 14.26
CA HIS A 81 3.73 8.28 14.78
C HIS A 81 4.99 7.95 13.98
N GLY A 82 5.21 8.59 12.82
CA GLY A 82 6.32 8.23 11.93
C GLY A 82 6.14 6.85 11.27
N VAL A 83 4.92 6.30 11.30
CA VAL A 83 4.64 4.98 10.74
C VAL A 83 4.20 5.10 9.29
N THR A 84 4.85 4.31 8.43
CA THR A 84 4.60 4.31 6.98
C THR A 84 4.72 2.90 6.40
N LEU A 85 4.63 2.78 5.08
CA LEU A 85 4.93 1.55 4.36
C LEU A 85 6.37 1.61 3.84
N LEU A 86 7.14 0.53 4.03
CA LEU A 86 8.53 0.49 3.60
C LEU A 86 8.65 0.52 2.07
N ASN A 87 7.77 -0.17 1.36
CA ASN A 87 7.64 -0.17 -0.10
C ASN A 87 6.51 0.78 -0.53
N THR A 88 6.74 2.06 -0.52
CA THR A 88 5.72 3.07 -0.84
C THR A 88 5.87 3.61 -2.25
N PRO A 89 4.87 3.38 -3.13
CA PRO A 89 3.70 2.50 -2.96
C PRO A 89 4.04 1.02 -3.06
N GLY A 90 3.33 0.19 -2.32
CA GLY A 90 3.31 -1.26 -2.55
C GLY A 90 2.51 -1.56 -3.81
N THR A 91 3.04 -2.37 -4.72
CA THR A 91 2.36 -2.73 -5.97
C THR A 91 1.75 -4.12 -5.84
N ILE A 92 0.47 -4.23 -6.16
CA ILE A 92 -0.26 -5.50 -6.28
C ILE A 92 -0.69 -5.63 -7.75
N ASP A 93 -0.09 -6.60 -8.40
CA ASP A 93 -0.32 -6.88 -9.83
C ASP A 93 -1.68 -7.53 -10.07
N SER A 94 -2.23 -7.37 -11.28
CA SER A 94 -3.55 -7.93 -11.64
C SER A 94 -3.58 -9.46 -11.62
N ASP A 95 -2.45 -10.13 -11.79
CA ASP A 95 -2.32 -11.60 -11.76
C ASP A 95 -1.89 -12.15 -10.39
N TYR A 96 -1.64 -11.31 -9.38
CA TYR A 96 -1.37 -11.75 -8.02
C TYR A 96 -2.64 -12.30 -7.34
N ARG A 97 -2.53 -13.47 -6.71
CA ARG A 97 -3.63 -14.15 -5.98
C ARG A 97 -3.25 -14.55 -4.56
N GLY A 98 -2.09 -14.12 -4.08
CA GLY A 98 -1.63 -14.38 -2.71
C GLY A 98 -2.32 -13.49 -1.67
N PRO A 99 -2.01 -13.71 -0.38
CA PRO A 99 -2.52 -12.88 0.71
C PRO A 99 -2.10 -11.42 0.57
N LEU A 100 -3.04 -10.50 0.79
CA LEU A 100 -2.77 -9.07 0.82
C LEU A 100 -2.20 -8.68 2.19
N GLY A 101 -0.95 -8.27 2.23
CA GLY A 101 -0.24 -7.83 3.42
C GLY A 101 0.29 -6.41 3.27
N VAL A 102 0.31 -5.66 4.36
CA VAL A 102 0.84 -4.29 4.40
C VAL A 102 2.21 -4.32 5.06
N LEU A 103 3.28 -4.01 4.31
CA LEU A 103 4.65 -3.93 4.83
C LEU A 103 4.86 -2.60 5.55
N MET A 104 4.53 -2.57 6.83
CA MET A 104 4.68 -1.39 7.69
C MET A 104 6.09 -1.26 8.25
N VAL A 105 6.54 -0.03 8.45
CA VAL A 105 7.78 0.33 9.13
C VAL A 105 7.51 1.49 10.09
N ASN A 106 8.12 1.43 11.28
CA ASN A 106 8.11 2.51 12.25
C ASN A 106 9.40 3.33 12.13
N LEU A 107 9.31 4.52 11.56
CA LEU A 107 10.41 5.50 11.48
C LEU A 107 10.31 6.56 12.58
N GLY A 108 9.36 6.42 13.51
CA GLY A 108 9.21 7.27 14.69
C GLY A 108 10.19 6.90 15.80
N GLN A 109 10.04 7.56 16.95
CA GLN A 109 10.92 7.38 18.11
C GLN A 109 10.33 6.46 19.17
N ASP A 110 9.01 6.27 19.17
CA ASP A 110 8.29 5.47 20.14
C ASP A 110 7.76 4.18 19.51
N PRO A 111 7.60 3.08 20.28
CA PRO A 111 6.94 1.88 19.78
C PRO A 111 5.50 2.18 19.35
N PHE A 112 5.11 1.67 18.18
CA PHE A 112 3.75 1.77 17.65
C PHE A 112 3.06 0.42 17.72
N ARG A 113 1.85 0.39 18.28
CA ARG A 113 1.02 -0.82 18.34
C ARG A 113 -0.06 -0.79 17.28
N VAL A 114 -0.03 -1.75 16.37
CA VAL A 114 -1.11 -2.02 15.43
C VAL A 114 -2.18 -2.84 16.13
N VAL A 115 -3.39 -2.32 16.17
CA VAL A 115 -4.55 -2.99 16.78
C VAL A 115 -5.39 -3.69 15.72
N HIS A 116 -5.99 -4.84 16.08
CA HIS A 116 -6.91 -5.57 15.22
C HIS A 116 -8.09 -4.68 14.81
N GLY A 117 -8.46 -4.69 13.51
CA GLY A 117 -9.50 -3.84 12.93
C GLY A 117 -9.08 -2.39 12.62
N GLU A 118 -7.88 -1.97 13.03
CA GLU A 118 -7.37 -0.62 12.78
C GLU A 118 -7.11 -0.36 11.29
N ARG A 119 -7.37 0.87 10.84
CA ARG A 119 -7.03 1.33 9.48
C ARG A 119 -5.52 1.59 9.40
N ILE A 120 -4.79 0.79 8.63
CA ILE A 120 -3.31 0.80 8.58
C ILE A 120 -2.74 1.34 7.28
N ALA A 121 -3.52 1.32 6.21
CA ALA A 121 -3.11 1.75 4.87
C ALA A 121 -4.34 2.20 4.08
N GLN A 122 -4.10 2.62 2.85
CA GLN A 122 -5.14 2.86 1.85
C GLN A 122 -4.79 2.14 0.55
N ALA A 123 -5.81 1.58 -0.10
CA ALA A 123 -5.73 0.90 -1.38
C ALA A 123 -6.18 1.84 -2.50
N VAL A 124 -5.32 2.12 -3.47
CA VAL A 124 -5.63 2.98 -4.61
C VAL A 124 -5.57 2.15 -5.89
N ILE A 125 -6.65 2.16 -6.67
CA ILE A 125 -6.67 1.50 -7.97
C ILE A 125 -6.12 2.47 -9.03
N ALA A 126 -5.15 2.01 -9.82
CA ALA A 126 -4.54 2.79 -10.88
C ALA A 126 -4.50 2.00 -12.20
N PRO A 127 -4.66 2.67 -13.35
CA PRO A 127 -4.44 2.05 -14.66
C PRO A 127 -2.95 1.77 -14.87
N VAL A 128 -2.65 0.67 -15.56
CA VAL A 128 -1.28 0.25 -15.88
C VAL A 128 -1.03 0.38 -17.38
N VAL A 129 0.09 0.99 -17.74
CA VAL A 129 0.57 1.05 -19.12
C VAL A 129 1.88 0.27 -19.20
N HIS A 130 1.93 -0.76 -20.04
CA HIS A 130 3.16 -1.49 -20.32
C HIS A 130 3.94 -0.82 -21.44
N GLY A 131 5.19 -0.43 -21.15
CA GLY A 131 6.15 0.04 -22.14
C GLY A 131 7.02 -1.12 -22.65
N ALA A 132 7.29 -1.19 -23.96
CA ALA A 132 8.34 -2.02 -24.49
C ALA A 132 9.69 -1.30 -24.33
N PHE A 133 10.69 -2.03 -23.81
CA PHE A 133 12.05 -1.51 -23.70
C PHE A 133 12.87 -1.97 -24.91
N ASP A 134 13.32 -1.00 -25.72
CA ASP A 134 14.11 -1.27 -26.93
C ASP A 134 15.51 -0.68 -26.78
N LEU A 135 16.53 -1.50 -27.11
CA LEU A 135 17.93 -1.08 -27.03
C LEU A 135 18.26 -0.23 -28.24
N VAL A 136 18.50 1.06 -28.03
CA VAL A 136 18.86 2.01 -29.10
C VAL A 136 20.32 2.45 -29.00
N GLY A 137 20.92 2.79 -30.11
CA GLY A 137 22.32 3.28 -30.17
C GLY A 137 22.50 4.70 -29.61
N ALA A 138 21.45 5.51 -29.58
CA ALA A 138 21.44 6.86 -29.02
C ALA A 138 20.02 7.28 -28.63
N LEU A 139 19.92 8.19 -27.66
CA LEU A 139 18.67 8.83 -27.28
C LEU A 139 18.52 10.17 -28.02
N SER A 140 17.28 10.59 -28.23
CA SER A 140 16.98 11.93 -28.76
C SER A 140 17.46 13.02 -27.79
N GLY A 141 17.87 14.18 -28.35
CA GLY A 141 18.24 15.34 -27.53
C GLY A 141 17.05 15.90 -26.76
N SER A 142 17.30 16.45 -25.56
CA SER A 142 16.30 17.17 -24.78
C SER A 142 16.92 18.41 -24.14
N GLY A 143 16.08 19.44 -23.85
CA GLY A 143 16.56 20.66 -23.19
C GLY A 143 17.13 20.45 -21.78
N ARG A 144 16.75 19.37 -21.11
CA ARG A 144 17.28 18.98 -19.79
C ARG A 144 18.57 18.15 -19.90
N ALA A 145 18.78 17.46 -21.01
CA ALA A 145 19.90 16.56 -21.26
C ALA A 145 20.17 15.61 -20.04
N ALA A 146 21.41 15.61 -19.53
CA ALA A 146 21.81 14.78 -18.37
C ALA A 146 21.55 15.44 -16.99
N GLY A 147 20.91 16.60 -16.95
CA GLY A 147 20.61 17.32 -15.70
C GLY A 147 19.66 16.53 -14.78
N GLY A 148 20.11 16.22 -13.55
CA GLY A 148 19.37 15.51 -12.53
C GLY A 148 19.73 16.01 -11.14
N PHE A 149 19.18 15.37 -10.08
CA PHE A 149 19.52 15.61 -8.67
C PHE A 149 19.53 17.11 -8.26
N GLY A 150 18.51 17.86 -8.67
CA GLY A 150 18.39 19.28 -8.33
C GLY A 150 19.10 20.23 -9.30
N SER A 151 19.47 19.80 -10.52
CA SER A 151 20.12 20.64 -11.54
C SER A 151 19.31 21.90 -11.93
N THR A 152 18.02 21.95 -11.59
CA THR A 152 17.12 23.12 -11.79
C THR A 152 17.15 24.11 -10.62
N GLY A 153 17.95 23.87 -9.58
CA GLY A 153 18.06 24.73 -8.39
C GLY A 153 16.94 24.52 -7.36
N ARG A 154 16.97 25.35 -6.32
CA ARG A 154 15.97 25.37 -5.22
C ARG A 154 15.12 26.64 -5.22
N ALA A 155 15.38 27.58 -6.11
CA ALA A 155 14.65 28.83 -6.25
C ALA A 155 14.03 28.90 -7.63
#